data_4d9880b16ec38908005825fe444973ab
#
_entry.id   4d9880b16ec38908005825fe444973ab
#
_cell.length_a   1.000
_cell.length_b   1.000
_cell.length_c   1.000
_cell.angle_alpha   90.00
_cell.angle_beta   90.00
_cell.angle_gamma   90.00
#
_symmetry.space_group_name_H-M   'P 1'
#
loop_
_entity.id
_entity.type
_entity.pdbx_description
1 polymer ?
#
loop_
_entity_poly.entity_id
_entity_poly.type
_entity_poly.pdbx_seq_one_letter_code
_entity_poly.pdbx_strand_id
1 'polypeptide(L)'
;YDEVIIEGAEELLEDTMPRVLFLFVSCLDDFIGTDMDAVAQEIERKHPGLIVRACHMNPVAMDTTRPPLITTFRSMLTAIPKEYAAQKDRDAAVNLLGCFAPVSPECELFDFMRFHGINEVRQLADYDSFEDYCCMASSKWNLIVAPSARFGAEYMDDVFGTQTLDSLISYDL
;
A
#
# COMPACT_ATOMS: atom_id res chain seq x y z
N TYR A 1 -4.78 8.03 25.86
CA TYR A 1 -3.83 7.28 25.01
C TYR A 1 -3.82 7.87 23.60
N ASP A 2 -4.98 8.19 23.03
CA ASP A 2 -5.14 8.81 21.71
C ASP A 2 -4.35 10.12 21.61
N GLU A 3 -4.43 10.96 22.68
CA GLU A 3 -3.68 12.21 22.77
C GLU A 3 -2.17 12.00 22.66
N VAL A 4 -1.64 10.94 23.29
CA VAL A 4 -0.20 10.60 23.25
C VAL A 4 0.26 10.23 21.84
N ILE A 5 -0.60 9.50 21.09
CA ILE A 5 -0.30 9.12 19.71
C ILE A 5 -0.31 10.37 18.82
N ILE A 6 -1.30 11.25 19.01
CA ILE A 6 -1.40 12.50 18.26
C ILE A 6 -0.19 13.40 18.58
N GLU A 7 0.17 13.56 19.85
CA GLU A 7 1.36 14.34 20.25
C GLU A 7 2.65 13.77 19.63
N GLY A 8 2.84 12.44 19.65
CA GLY A 8 3.99 11.81 19.02
C GLY A 8 4.01 11.97 17.49
N ALA A 9 2.86 11.99 16.85
CA ALA A 9 2.76 12.30 15.43
C ALA A 9 3.10 13.77 15.15
N GLU A 10 2.62 14.71 15.98
CA GLU A 10 2.95 16.15 15.89
C GLU A 10 4.47 16.39 16.00
N GLU A 11 5.13 15.78 16.99
CA GLU A 11 6.59 15.86 17.15
C GLU A 11 7.33 15.37 15.89
N LEU A 12 6.88 14.24 15.31
CA LEU A 12 7.46 13.72 14.08
C LEU A 12 7.27 14.69 12.90
N LEU A 13 6.11 15.31 12.83
CA LEU A 13 5.75 16.24 11.74
C LEU A 13 6.45 17.60 11.85
N GLU A 14 6.88 18.01 13.05
CA GLU A 14 7.70 19.22 13.23
C GLU A 14 9.06 19.12 12.55
N ASP A 15 9.68 17.93 12.59
CA ASP A 15 11.00 17.69 12.02
C ASP A 15 10.96 17.23 10.55
N THR A 16 9.84 16.65 10.14
CA THR A 16 9.66 16.08 8.79
C THR A 16 8.36 16.59 8.20
N MET A 17 8.33 16.79 6.89
CA MET A 17 7.10 17.18 6.17
C MET A 17 6.68 16.06 5.22
N PRO A 18 6.30 14.88 5.72
CA PRO A 18 5.94 13.76 4.87
C PRO A 18 4.61 14.02 4.16
N ARG A 19 4.41 13.41 3.00
CA ARG A 19 3.13 13.43 2.30
C ARG A 19 2.19 12.33 2.80
N VAL A 20 2.75 11.27 3.37
CA VAL A 20 2.02 10.13 3.93
C VAL A 20 2.62 9.71 5.27
N LEU A 21 1.73 9.39 6.21
CA LEU A 21 2.07 8.79 7.50
C LEU A 21 1.31 7.46 7.63
N PHE A 22 2.03 6.38 7.88
CA PHE A 22 1.44 5.08 8.20
C PHE A 22 1.52 4.81 9.71
N LEU A 23 0.37 4.61 10.35
CA LEU A 23 0.26 4.24 11.76
C LEU A 23 0.11 2.72 11.85
N PHE A 24 1.16 2.03 12.26
CA PHE A 24 1.11 0.57 12.45
C PHE A 24 0.51 0.26 13.82
N VAL A 25 -0.71 -0.27 13.79
CA VAL A 25 -1.54 -0.54 14.96
C VAL A 25 -1.27 -1.94 15.50
N SER A 26 -0.86 -2.03 16.75
CA SER A 26 -0.59 -3.30 17.43
C SER A 26 -1.84 -3.89 18.09
N CYS A 27 -1.73 -5.13 18.59
CA CYS A 27 -2.80 -5.72 19.38
C CYS A 27 -3.02 -5.01 20.72
N LEU A 28 -2.05 -4.25 21.21
CA LEU A 28 -2.18 -3.47 22.44
C LEU A 28 -3.15 -2.30 22.25
N ASP A 29 -3.09 -1.64 21.12
CA ASP A 29 -3.96 -0.50 20.78
C ASP A 29 -5.42 -0.94 20.71
N ASP A 30 -5.66 -2.08 20.05
CA ASP A 30 -7.00 -2.70 20.00
C ASP A 30 -7.48 -3.17 21.39
N PHE A 31 -6.56 -3.70 22.22
CA PHE A 31 -6.90 -4.15 23.56
C PHE A 31 -7.29 -2.98 24.50
N ILE A 32 -6.66 -1.83 24.32
CA ILE A 32 -6.99 -0.60 25.06
C ILE A 32 -8.30 0.00 24.55
N GLY A 33 -8.75 -0.38 23.34
CA GLY A 33 -9.97 0.10 22.72
C GLY A 33 -9.79 1.44 22.00
N THR A 34 -8.58 1.74 21.55
CA THR A 34 -8.27 2.93 20.78
C THR A 34 -8.81 2.82 19.36
N ASP A 35 -9.60 3.80 18.93
CA ASP A 35 -10.03 3.93 17.53
C ASP A 35 -8.92 4.60 16.71
N MET A 36 -8.01 3.78 16.18
CA MET A 36 -6.85 4.29 15.42
C MET A 36 -7.25 4.90 14.07
N ASP A 37 -8.38 4.54 13.51
CA ASP A 37 -8.91 5.18 12.31
C ASP A 37 -9.40 6.61 12.62
N ALA A 38 -10.02 6.81 13.79
CA ALA A 38 -10.40 8.15 14.25
C ALA A 38 -9.16 9.00 14.58
N VAL A 39 -8.12 8.42 15.18
CA VAL A 39 -6.83 9.09 15.42
C VAL A 39 -6.19 9.51 14.09
N ALA A 40 -6.14 8.64 13.10
CA ALA A 40 -5.60 8.94 11.78
C ALA A 40 -6.36 10.13 11.12
N GLN A 41 -7.70 10.11 11.18
CA GLN A 41 -8.53 11.20 10.65
C GLN A 41 -8.30 12.53 11.38
N GLU A 42 -8.10 12.51 12.69
CA GLU A 42 -7.82 13.72 13.47
C GLU A 42 -6.47 14.33 13.10
N ILE A 43 -5.44 13.52 12.88
CA ILE A 43 -4.13 13.99 12.41
C ILE A 43 -4.26 14.58 10.99
N GLU A 44 -4.95 13.92 10.06
CA GLU A 44 -5.22 14.48 8.72
C GLU A 44 -5.94 15.83 8.78
N ARG A 45 -6.93 15.95 9.68
CA ARG A 45 -7.70 17.19 9.86
C ARG A 45 -6.82 18.35 10.33
N LYS A 46 -5.82 18.09 11.19
CA LYS A 46 -4.89 19.11 11.70
C LYS A 46 -3.82 19.49 10.66
N HIS A 47 -3.46 18.57 9.77
CA HIS A 47 -2.40 18.74 8.79
C HIS A 47 -2.93 18.62 7.34
N PRO A 48 -3.55 19.69 6.79
CA PRO A 48 -4.07 19.66 5.43
C PRO A 48 -3.02 19.28 4.39
N GLY A 49 -3.29 18.24 3.61
CA GLY A 49 -2.36 17.72 2.59
C GLY A 49 -1.52 16.52 3.04
N LEU A 50 -1.52 16.19 4.33
CA LEU A 50 -1.00 14.93 4.85
C LEU A 50 -2.04 13.82 4.66
N ILE A 51 -1.61 12.65 4.24
CA ILE A 51 -2.42 11.44 4.16
C ILE A 51 -2.01 10.53 5.31
N VAL A 52 -2.95 10.12 6.16
CA VAL A 52 -2.68 9.20 7.27
C VAL A 52 -3.46 7.91 7.07
N ARG A 53 -2.83 6.78 7.26
CA ARG A 53 -3.48 5.46 7.15
C ARG A 53 -3.14 4.59 8.34
N ALA A 54 -4.16 4.09 9.01
CA ALA A 54 -4.00 3.05 10.02
C ALA A 54 -3.78 1.69 9.35
N CYS A 55 -2.72 1.00 9.77
CA CYS A 55 -2.33 -0.32 9.32
C CYS A 55 -2.51 -1.31 10.48
N HIS A 56 -3.67 -1.97 10.55
CA HIS A 56 -4.02 -2.87 11.63
C HIS A 56 -3.23 -4.18 11.57
N MET A 57 -2.30 -4.36 12.51
CA MET A 57 -1.39 -5.50 12.59
C MET A 57 -1.82 -6.55 13.64
N ASN A 58 -3.03 -6.44 14.18
CA ASN A 58 -3.50 -7.36 15.21
C ASN A 58 -3.93 -8.72 14.62
N PRO A 59 -3.20 -9.82 14.92
CA PRO A 59 -3.55 -11.17 14.44
C PRO A 59 -4.74 -11.79 15.18
N VAL A 60 -5.17 -11.17 16.28
CA VAL A 60 -6.23 -11.68 17.17
C VAL A 60 -7.55 -10.92 16.93
N ALA A 61 -7.55 -9.92 16.07
CA ALA A 61 -8.76 -9.19 15.72
C ALA A 61 -9.85 -10.15 15.21
N MET A 62 -11.10 -9.87 15.59
CA MET A 62 -12.25 -10.76 15.36
C MET A 62 -12.56 -11.04 13.87
N ASP A 63 -12.07 -10.23 12.94
CA ASP A 63 -12.16 -10.52 11.51
C ASP A 63 -11.00 -11.40 11.06
N THR A 64 -11.16 -12.70 11.27
CA THR A 64 -10.17 -13.71 10.89
C THR A 64 -10.15 -14.02 9.39
N THR A 65 -11.03 -13.43 8.60
CA THR A 65 -11.13 -13.70 7.16
C THR A 65 -9.98 -13.06 6.37
N ARG A 66 -9.38 -12.00 6.93
CA ARG A 66 -8.27 -11.27 6.31
C ARG A 66 -7.13 -11.04 7.32
N PRO A 67 -6.06 -11.84 7.26
CA PRO A 67 -4.87 -11.65 8.10
C PRO A 67 -4.30 -10.23 8.01
N PRO A 68 -3.65 -9.71 9.07
CA PRO A 68 -3.11 -8.34 9.14
C PRO A 68 -2.25 -7.94 7.95
N LEU A 69 -1.46 -8.87 7.44
CA LEU A 69 -0.60 -8.63 6.27
C LEU A 69 -1.40 -8.20 5.03
N ILE A 70 -2.58 -8.82 4.83
CA ILE A 70 -3.47 -8.53 3.69
C ILE A 70 -4.10 -7.15 3.82
N THR A 71 -4.58 -6.80 5.01
CA THR A 71 -5.22 -5.50 5.28
C THR A 71 -4.20 -4.37 5.23
N THR A 72 -3.02 -4.57 5.82
CA THR A 72 -1.92 -3.60 5.79
C THR A 72 -1.48 -3.31 4.35
N PHE A 73 -1.30 -4.35 3.53
CA PHE A 73 -0.91 -4.16 2.13
C PHE A 73 -1.92 -3.28 1.38
N ARG A 74 -3.22 -3.54 1.60
CA ARG A 74 -4.28 -2.70 1.03
C ARG A 74 -4.26 -1.28 1.59
N SER A 75 -4.09 -1.10 2.92
CA SER A 75 -4.05 0.22 3.55
C SER A 75 -2.95 1.10 2.95
N MET A 76 -1.78 0.53 2.66
CA MET A 76 -0.71 1.26 1.99
C MET A 76 -1.13 1.73 0.60
N LEU A 77 -1.78 0.89 -0.21
CA LEU A 77 -2.27 1.28 -1.54
C LEU A 77 -3.40 2.32 -1.48
N THR A 78 -4.18 2.35 -0.40
CA THR A 78 -5.22 3.39 -0.21
C THR A 78 -4.64 4.78 0.07
N ALA A 79 -3.34 4.90 0.30
CA ALA A 79 -2.66 6.19 0.39
C ALA A 79 -2.55 6.91 -0.97
N ILE A 80 -2.70 6.20 -2.08
CA ILE A 80 -2.73 6.81 -3.41
C ILE A 80 -4.03 7.60 -3.56
N PRO A 81 -3.97 8.93 -3.80
CA PRO A 81 -5.16 9.75 -3.93
C PRO A 81 -6.04 9.33 -5.10
N LYS A 82 -7.36 9.35 -4.91
CA LYS A 82 -8.32 8.87 -5.91
C LYS A 82 -8.36 9.71 -7.19
N GLU A 83 -7.89 10.95 -7.15
CA GLU A 83 -7.76 11.81 -8.33
C GLU A 83 -6.85 11.23 -9.41
N TYR A 84 -5.91 10.35 -9.03
CA TYR A 84 -5.10 9.60 -9.99
C TYR A 84 -5.93 8.60 -10.83
N ALA A 85 -7.14 8.25 -10.39
CA ALA A 85 -8.09 7.45 -11.18
C ALA A 85 -8.54 8.17 -12.47
N ALA A 86 -8.48 9.50 -12.50
CA ALA A 86 -8.88 10.29 -13.66
C ALA A 86 -7.86 10.27 -14.81
N GLN A 87 -6.69 9.69 -14.61
CA GLN A 87 -5.69 9.55 -15.66
C GLN A 87 -6.21 8.58 -16.74
N LYS A 88 -6.47 9.14 -17.94
CA LYS A 88 -7.09 8.39 -19.03
C LYS A 88 -6.14 7.47 -19.76
N ASP A 89 -4.86 7.79 -19.76
CA ASP A 89 -3.84 7.05 -20.49
C ASP A 89 -3.06 6.15 -19.52
N ARG A 90 -3.30 4.84 -19.66
CA ARG A 90 -2.52 3.84 -18.95
C ARG A 90 -1.17 3.68 -19.60
N ASP A 91 -0.11 3.70 -18.81
CA ASP A 91 1.22 3.38 -19.29
C ASP A 91 1.43 1.85 -19.41
N ALA A 92 2.54 1.46 -20.00
CA ALA A 92 2.89 0.05 -20.18
C ALA A 92 3.57 -0.57 -18.94
N ALA A 93 3.63 0.15 -17.83
CA ALA A 93 4.24 -0.33 -16.60
C ALA A 93 3.40 -1.42 -15.93
N VAL A 94 4.08 -2.25 -15.13
CA VAL A 94 3.48 -3.32 -14.34
C VAL A 94 3.78 -3.08 -12.87
N ASN A 95 2.74 -3.06 -12.03
CA ASN A 95 2.91 -3.08 -10.59
C ASN A 95 3.21 -4.50 -10.11
N LEU A 96 4.31 -4.70 -9.43
CA LEU A 96 4.64 -5.97 -8.78
C LEU A 96 4.13 -5.92 -7.34
N LEU A 97 3.09 -6.68 -7.02
CA LEU A 97 2.39 -6.64 -5.74
C LEU A 97 2.58 -7.92 -4.93
N GLY A 98 2.89 -7.78 -3.65
CA GLY A 98 2.98 -8.90 -2.72
C GLY A 98 4.20 -8.87 -1.80
N CYS A 99 5.18 -8.03 -2.10
CA CYS A 99 6.37 -7.86 -1.27
C CYS A 99 6.39 -6.46 -0.65
N PHE A 100 6.77 -6.36 0.63
CA PHE A 100 7.04 -5.09 1.30
C PHE A 100 8.49 -4.60 1.10
N ALA A 101 9.37 -5.50 0.66
CA ALA A 101 10.71 -5.15 0.23
C ALA A 101 10.82 -5.27 -1.29
N PRO A 102 11.67 -4.48 -1.95
CA PRO A 102 11.88 -4.60 -3.39
C PRO A 102 12.41 -5.99 -3.74
N VAL A 103 11.90 -6.55 -4.82
CA VAL A 103 12.48 -7.76 -5.43
C VAL A 103 13.79 -7.37 -6.08
N SER A 104 14.83 -8.20 -5.89
CA SER A 104 16.16 -7.94 -6.46
C SER A 104 16.08 -7.71 -7.97
N PRO A 105 16.74 -6.66 -8.49
CA PRO A 105 16.82 -6.42 -9.93
C PRO A 105 17.44 -7.57 -10.73
N GLU A 106 18.21 -8.46 -10.06
CA GLU A 106 18.83 -9.65 -10.66
C GLU A 106 17.87 -10.86 -10.75
N CYS A 107 16.63 -10.70 -10.27
CA CYS A 107 15.62 -11.75 -10.38
C CYS A 107 15.25 -12.02 -11.85
N GLU A 108 15.21 -13.28 -12.24
CA GLU A 108 14.84 -13.73 -13.59
C GLU A 108 13.47 -13.18 -14.07
N LEU A 109 12.60 -12.82 -13.13
CA LEU A 109 11.31 -12.20 -13.43
C LEU A 109 11.48 -10.90 -14.23
N PHE A 110 12.47 -10.07 -13.89
CA PHE A 110 12.73 -8.83 -14.63
C PHE A 110 13.28 -9.07 -16.02
N ASP A 111 14.12 -10.12 -16.21
CA ASP A 111 14.60 -10.53 -17.53
C ASP A 111 13.42 -11.03 -18.40
N PHE A 112 12.54 -11.83 -17.82
CA PHE A 112 11.33 -12.29 -18.47
C PHE A 112 10.43 -11.12 -18.90
N MET A 113 10.19 -10.16 -18.02
CA MET A 113 9.38 -8.97 -18.31
C MET A 113 10.01 -8.15 -19.44
N ARG A 114 11.32 -7.88 -19.38
CA ARG A 114 12.04 -7.16 -20.45
C ARG A 114 11.95 -7.87 -21.79
N PHE A 115 12.08 -9.19 -21.80
CA PHE A 115 11.94 -10.00 -23.01
C PHE A 115 10.55 -9.83 -23.66
N HIS A 116 9.50 -9.61 -22.84
CA HIS A 116 8.14 -9.35 -23.30
C HIS A 116 7.82 -7.87 -23.52
N GLY A 117 8.84 -7.00 -23.51
CA GLY A 117 8.67 -5.56 -23.78
C GLY A 117 8.18 -4.74 -22.60
N ILE A 118 8.13 -5.32 -21.37
CA ILE A 118 7.81 -4.61 -20.14
C ILE A 118 9.12 -4.06 -19.57
N ASN A 119 9.33 -2.76 -19.74
CA ASN A 119 10.58 -2.10 -19.34
C ASN A 119 10.47 -1.36 -18.00
N GLU A 120 9.25 -1.13 -17.51
CA GLU A 120 9.00 -0.44 -16.25
C GLU A 120 8.18 -1.32 -15.31
N VAL A 121 8.77 -1.63 -14.15
CA VAL A 121 8.14 -2.40 -13.09
C VAL A 121 8.14 -1.55 -11.83
N ARG A 122 6.97 -1.37 -11.25
CA ARG A 122 6.74 -0.58 -10.04
C ARG A 122 6.52 -1.49 -8.87
N GLN A 123 7.16 -1.20 -7.74
CA GLN A 123 7.09 -1.99 -6.52
C GLN A 123 6.72 -1.10 -5.34
N LEU A 124 6.01 -1.64 -4.34
CA LEU A 124 5.49 -0.87 -3.21
C LEU A 124 6.57 -0.08 -2.44
N ALA A 125 7.80 -0.57 -2.39
CA ALA A 125 8.87 -0.01 -1.57
C ALA A 125 10.07 0.49 -2.40
N ASP A 126 9.87 0.84 -3.66
CA ASP A 126 10.95 1.23 -4.57
C ASP A 126 10.64 2.60 -5.20
N TYR A 127 10.51 3.62 -4.34
CA TYR A 127 10.20 4.98 -4.74
C TYR A 127 10.99 6.02 -3.96
N ASP A 128 11.48 7.03 -4.66
CA ASP A 128 12.19 8.16 -4.08
C ASP A 128 11.24 9.29 -3.64
N SER A 129 10.01 9.31 -4.17
CA SER A 129 9.01 10.32 -3.86
C SER A 129 7.60 9.74 -3.76
N PHE A 130 6.71 10.48 -3.09
CA PHE A 130 5.29 10.11 -3.04
C PHE A 130 4.60 10.23 -4.40
N GLU A 131 5.03 11.17 -5.21
CA GLU A 131 4.54 11.36 -6.56
C GLU A 131 4.86 10.14 -7.45
N ASP A 132 6.08 9.59 -7.34
CA ASP A 132 6.47 8.35 -8.03
C ASP A 132 5.66 7.16 -7.54
N TYR A 133 5.44 7.07 -6.21
CA TYR A 133 4.55 6.06 -5.63
C TYR A 133 3.14 6.12 -6.22
N CYS A 134 2.58 7.32 -6.39
CA CYS A 134 1.26 7.51 -6.98
C CYS A 134 1.18 7.06 -8.45
N CYS A 135 2.33 6.98 -9.17
CA CYS A 135 2.37 6.45 -10.54
C CYS A 135 1.92 4.98 -10.64
N MET A 136 1.87 4.24 -9.53
CA MET A 136 1.26 2.90 -9.51
C MET A 136 -0.19 2.92 -10.02
N ALA A 137 -0.93 4.00 -9.78
CA ALA A 137 -2.29 4.18 -10.28
C ALA A 137 -2.38 4.25 -11.81
N SER A 138 -1.31 4.62 -12.50
CA SER A 138 -1.25 4.74 -13.96
C SER A 138 -0.88 3.43 -14.66
N SER A 139 -0.38 2.44 -13.94
CA SER A 139 0.01 1.15 -14.50
C SER A 139 -1.18 0.43 -15.10
N LYS A 140 -0.97 -0.26 -16.20
CA LYS A 140 -2.00 -1.08 -16.84
C LYS A 140 -2.28 -2.36 -16.06
N TRP A 141 -1.23 -2.97 -15.52
CA TRP A 141 -1.28 -4.31 -14.93
C TRP A 141 -0.79 -4.34 -13.50
N ASN A 142 -1.44 -5.13 -12.67
CA ASN A 142 -0.93 -5.60 -11.40
C ASN A 142 -0.54 -7.07 -11.52
N LEU A 143 0.71 -7.39 -11.20
CA LEU A 143 1.18 -8.76 -11.11
C LEU A 143 1.29 -9.16 -9.64
N ILE A 144 0.47 -10.11 -9.20
CA ILE A 144 0.50 -10.63 -7.84
C ILE A 144 1.58 -11.70 -7.73
N VAL A 145 2.55 -11.49 -6.84
CA VAL A 145 3.61 -12.47 -6.52
C VAL A 145 3.44 -13.11 -5.14
N ALA A 146 2.52 -12.61 -4.32
CA ALA A 146 2.14 -13.21 -3.06
C ALA A 146 0.65 -13.02 -2.76
N PRO A 147 -0.03 -14.01 -2.14
CA PRO A 147 -1.48 -13.97 -1.88
C PRO A 147 -1.94 -12.77 -1.04
N SER A 148 -1.04 -12.22 -0.22
CA SER A 148 -1.29 -11.04 0.62
C SER A 148 -1.69 -9.79 -0.17
N ALA A 149 -1.30 -9.71 -1.44
CA ALA A 149 -1.58 -8.56 -2.29
C ALA A 149 -2.98 -8.57 -2.92
N ARG A 150 -3.69 -9.69 -2.95
CA ARG A 150 -4.97 -9.81 -3.68
C ARG A 150 -5.96 -8.73 -3.30
N PHE A 151 -6.16 -8.49 -2.01
CA PHE A 151 -7.11 -7.49 -1.53
C PHE A 151 -6.69 -6.05 -1.87
N GLY A 152 -5.38 -5.79 -1.92
CA GLY A 152 -4.85 -4.52 -2.42
C GLY A 152 -5.01 -4.37 -3.94
N ALA A 153 -4.77 -5.43 -4.69
CA ALA A 153 -4.94 -5.46 -6.14
C ALA A 153 -6.41 -5.25 -6.55
N GLU A 154 -7.36 -5.89 -5.85
CA GLU A 154 -8.80 -5.64 -6.04
C GLU A 154 -9.13 -4.16 -5.86
N TYR A 155 -8.58 -3.51 -4.82
CA TYR A 155 -8.75 -2.07 -4.63
C TYR A 155 -8.19 -1.26 -5.81
N MET A 156 -7.00 -1.61 -6.31
CA MET A 156 -6.39 -0.93 -7.45
C MET A 156 -7.23 -1.09 -8.72
N ASP A 157 -7.78 -2.27 -8.94
CA ASP A 157 -8.66 -2.55 -10.09
C ASP A 157 -9.96 -1.75 -10.00
N ASP A 158 -10.60 -1.73 -8.82
CA ASP A 158 -11.87 -1.04 -8.59
C ASP A 158 -11.73 0.49 -8.67
N VAL A 159 -10.67 1.06 -8.10
CA VAL A 159 -10.51 2.51 -7.96
C VAL A 159 -9.79 3.11 -9.15
N PHE A 160 -8.73 2.47 -9.60
CA PHE A 160 -7.87 2.99 -10.67
C PHE A 160 -8.09 2.30 -12.02
N GLY A 161 -8.84 1.16 -12.05
CA GLY A 161 -9.12 0.41 -13.28
C GLY A 161 -7.88 -0.31 -13.83
N THR A 162 -6.93 -0.67 -12.98
CA THR A 162 -5.84 -1.58 -13.34
C THR A 162 -6.39 -2.97 -13.66
N GLN A 163 -5.59 -3.87 -14.17
CA GLN A 163 -5.98 -5.26 -14.45
C GLN A 163 -5.04 -6.21 -13.72
N THR A 164 -5.58 -7.04 -12.86
CA THR A 164 -4.76 -7.93 -12.05
C THR A 164 -4.50 -9.27 -12.74
N LEU A 165 -3.24 -9.67 -12.75
CA LEU A 165 -2.75 -10.98 -13.15
C LEU A 165 -2.20 -11.71 -11.91
N ASP A 166 -2.66 -12.92 -11.69
CA ASP A 166 -2.18 -13.78 -10.61
C ASP A 166 -1.06 -14.68 -11.15
N SER A 167 0.17 -14.43 -10.71
CA SER A 167 1.34 -15.21 -11.11
C SER A 167 1.72 -16.29 -10.08
N LEU A 168 0.82 -16.59 -9.14
CA LEU A 168 1.09 -17.62 -8.15
C LEU A 168 1.26 -18.96 -8.86
N ILE A 169 2.50 -19.43 -8.89
CA ILE A 169 2.84 -20.74 -9.41
C ILE A 169 2.28 -21.75 -8.41
N SER A 170 1.24 -22.45 -8.81
CA SER A 170 0.79 -23.65 -8.11
C SER A 170 1.69 -24.79 -8.58
N TYR A 171 2.49 -25.31 -7.67
CA TYR A 171 3.12 -26.59 -7.89
C TYR A 171 2.08 -27.67 -7.55
N ASP A 172 1.32 -28.10 -8.54
CA ASP A 172 0.59 -29.35 -8.46
C ASP A 172 1.64 -30.48 -8.52
N LEU A 173 1.96 -31.02 -7.33
CA LEU A 173 2.76 -32.22 -7.17
C LEU A 173 1.89 -33.46 -7.33
#